data_1b652d9da9aa8def8ca2cbc3aa37ffac
#
_entry.id   1b652d9da9aa8def8ca2cbc3aa37ffac
#
_cell.length_a   1.000
_cell.length_b   1.000
_cell.length_c   1.000
_cell.angle_alpha   90.00
_cell.angle_beta   90.00
_cell.angle_gamma   90.00
#
_symmetry.space_group_name_H-M   'P 1'
#
loop_
_entity.id
_entity.type
_entity.pdbx_description
1 polymer ?
#
loop_
_entity_poly.entity_id
_entity_poly.type
_entity_poly.pdbx_seq_one_letter_code
_entity_poly.pdbx_strand_id
1 'polypeptide(L)'
;IADDEFGTADGLAYLPYHREGRRLDGVIRLTLDDVADRYGRPSALYRTGISVGDYPVDHHHDCRPQIGKIPFPPVPSFSVPMGVMIPAGTDNLVVSDKAISVSNLINGSTRLQPVVLLTGQAAGTLAAIAAGEGCTPREVPVRRLQAALLAQDAYIAPLYDVKPDDPDFAMLQRIAATGILRMTGEPFQWANRTWFYPERGISVGEFSRGLHDYAPQVEVSDDPAPLTASSAAAMLRKAGAAVAADGTEALTR
;
A
#
# COMPACT_ATOMS: atom_id res chain seq x y z
N ILE A 1 -11.21 31.30 -19.19
CA ILE A 1 -10.01 31.20 -18.36
C ILE A 1 -9.86 32.53 -17.65
N ALA A 2 -9.63 32.51 -16.35
CA ALA A 2 -9.43 33.74 -15.59
C ALA A 2 -8.03 34.29 -15.88
N ASP A 3 -7.92 35.56 -16.22
CA ASP A 3 -6.66 36.19 -16.64
C ASP A 3 -5.68 36.39 -15.49
N ASP A 4 -6.12 36.24 -14.26
CA ASP A 4 -5.38 36.45 -13.02
C ASP A 4 -4.90 35.15 -12.34
N GLU A 5 -5.30 33.99 -12.87
CA GLU A 5 -5.00 32.69 -12.25
C GLU A 5 -3.56 32.21 -12.54
N PHE A 6 -3.08 32.49 -13.75
CA PHE A 6 -1.72 32.14 -14.17
C PHE A 6 -1.02 33.39 -14.68
N GLY A 7 0.13 33.76 -14.20
CA GLY A 7 0.87 34.96 -14.61
C GLY A 7 1.39 34.93 -16.07
N THR A 8 0.61 34.39 -17.01
CA THR A 8 0.91 34.28 -18.45
C THR A 8 0.09 35.25 -19.26
N ALA A 9 0.61 35.72 -20.39
CA ALA A 9 -0.04 36.72 -21.23
C ALA A 9 -1.39 36.26 -21.83
N ASP A 10 -1.60 34.93 -21.90
CA ASP A 10 -2.80 34.31 -22.48
C ASP A 10 -3.70 33.62 -21.43
N GLY A 11 -3.37 33.74 -20.15
CA GLY A 11 -4.13 33.13 -19.05
C GLY A 11 -4.03 31.60 -19.01
N LEU A 12 -3.09 30.98 -19.75
CA LEU A 12 -2.88 29.54 -19.75
C LEU A 12 -1.75 29.15 -18.81
N ALA A 13 -1.91 28.00 -18.15
CA ALA A 13 -0.82 27.42 -17.35
C ALA A 13 0.36 27.03 -18.24
N TYR A 14 1.59 27.26 -17.77
CA TYR A 14 2.82 26.87 -18.49
C TYR A 14 2.89 25.36 -18.77
N LEU A 15 2.33 24.54 -17.87
CA LEU A 15 2.27 23.12 -18.00
C LEU A 15 0.83 22.66 -17.99
N PRO A 16 0.37 21.94 -19.03
CA PRO A 16 -0.99 21.40 -19.05
C PRO A 16 -1.14 20.34 -17.97
N TYR A 17 -2.28 20.31 -17.29
CA TYR A 17 -2.62 19.25 -16.37
C TYR A 17 -3.11 18.02 -17.15
N HIS A 18 -2.35 16.93 -17.04
CA HIS A 18 -2.74 15.65 -17.59
C HIS A 18 -3.28 14.74 -16.49
N ARG A 19 -4.56 14.44 -16.57
CA ARG A 19 -5.26 13.57 -15.63
C ARG A 19 -4.91 12.10 -15.85
N GLU A 20 -4.81 11.71 -17.10
CA GLU A 20 -4.54 10.36 -17.56
C GLU A 20 -3.63 10.39 -18.78
N GLY A 21 -2.83 9.34 -18.95
CA GLY A 21 -1.91 9.19 -20.06
C GLY A 21 -1.57 7.73 -20.29
N ARG A 22 -0.41 7.50 -20.90
CA ARG A 22 0.15 6.15 -21.02
C ARG A 22 0.55 5.66 -19.63
N ARG A 23 0.28 4.40 -19.37
CA ARG A 23 0.66 3.71 -18.14
C ARG A 23 1.69 2.64 -18.44
N LEU A 24 2.54 2.41 -17.47
CA LEU A 24 3.56 1.38 -17.52
C LEU A 24 2.93 0.00 -17.70
N ASP A 25 3.56 -0.85 -18.48
CA ASP A 25 3.43 -2.29 -18.36
C ASP A 25 4.45 -2.75 -17.31
N GLY A 26 3.96 -2.84 -16.08
CA GLY A 26 4.78 -3.11 -14.90
C GLY A 26 4.80 -4.58 -14.50
N VAL A 27 5.74 -4.94 -13.65
CA VAL A 27 5.82 -6.28 -13.03
C VAL A 27 4.50 -6.66 -12.35
N ILE A 28 3.85 -5.67 -11.76
CA ILE A 28 2.50 -5.75 -11.18
C ILE A 28 1.62 -4.70 -11.85
N ARG A 29 0.38 -5.06 -12.12
CA ARG A 29 -0.68 -4.13 -12.48
C ARG A 29 -1.73 -4.12 -11.39
N LEU A 30 -1.83 -3.02 -10.65
CA LEU A 30 -2.84 -2.87 -9.61
C LEU A 30 -4.22 -2.66 -10.24
N THR A 31 -5.19 -3.45 -9.82
CA THR A 31 -6.57 -3.42 -10.32
C THR A 31 -7.57 -3.06 -9.21
N LEU A 32 -8.81 -2.80 -9.61
CA LEU A 32 -9.88 -2.52 -8.67
C LEU A 32 -10.12 -3.68 -7.70
N ASP A 33 -10.08 -4.91 -8.20
CA ASP A 33 -10.31 -6.11 -7.38
C ASP A 33 -9.25 -6.28 -6.29
N ASP A 34 -7.99 -5.93 -6.59
CA ASP A 34 -6.89 -6.00 -5.60
C ASP A 34 -7.09 -5.02 -4.45
N VAL A 35 -7.79 -3.92 -4.70
CA VAL A 35 -8.05 -2.88 -3.71
C VAL A 35 -9.35 -3.13 -2.96
N ALA A 36 -10.42 -3.50 -3.68
CA ALA A 36 -11.75 -3.70 -3.10
C ALA A 36 -11.78 -4.89 -2.13
N ASP A 37 -11.04 -5.95 -2.44
CA ASP A 37 -10.94 -7.17 -1.60
C ASP A 37 -9.48 -7.56 -1.36
N ARG A 38 -8.74 -6.69 -0.67
CA ARG A 38 -7.30 -6.87 -0.44
C ARG A 38 -6.92 -8.16 0.26
N TYR A 39 -7.77 -8.66 1.16
CA TYR A 39 -7.48 -9.86 1.96
C TYR A 39 -8.01 -11.15 1.34
N GLY A 40 -8.93 -11.07 0.39
CA GLY A 40 -9.43 -12.23 -0.36
C GLY A 40 -8.63 -12.56 -1.61
N ARG A 41 -7.66 -11.71 -2.00
CA ARG A 41 -6.85 -11.91 -3.21
C ARG A 41 -5.57 -12.69 -2.91
N PRO A 42 -5.30 -13.80 -3.64
CA PRO A 42 -4.07 -14.60 -3.46
C PRO A 42 -2.78 -13.81 -3.67
N SER A 43 -2.84 -12.75 -4.51
CA SER A 43 -1.69 -11.88 -4.79
C SER A 43 -1.18 -11.12 -3.56
N ALA A 44 -2.05 -10.87 -2.57
CA ALA A 44 -1.72 -10.15 -1.33
C ALA A 44 -0.86 -8.89 -1.56
N LEU A 45 -1.19 -8.10 -2.60
CA LEU A 45 -0.36 -6.99 -3.08
C LEU A 45 -0.09 -5.92 -2.03
N TYR A 46 -0.98 -5.76 -1.05
CA TYR A 46 -0.80 -4.86 0.10
C TYR A 46 0.49 -5.15 0.89
N ARG A 47 0.98 -6.40 0.86
CA ARG A 47 2.24 -6.79 1.53
C ARG A 47 3.47 -6.11 0.93
N THR A 48 3.36 -5.66 -0.31
CA THR A 48 4.43 -4.95 -1.02
C THR A 48 4.16 -3.46 -1.13
N GLY A 49 3.31 -2.91 -0.25
CA GLY A 49 2.93 -1.51 -0.21
C GLY A 49 4.12 -0.58 0.00
N ILE A 50 4.15 0.51 -0.77
CA ILE A 50 5.22 1.54 -0.73
C ILE A 50 4.66 2.96 -0.65
N SER A 51 3.37 3.11 -0.83
CA SER A 51 2.62 4.34 -0.65
C SER A 51 1.16 4.00 -0.37
N VAL A 52 0.36 4.99 -0.01
CA VAL A 52 -1.04 4.80 0.38
C VAL A 52 -1.97 5.77 -0.34
N GLY A 53 -3.21 5.37 -0.52
CA GLY A 53 -4.28 6.19 -1.04
C GLY A 53 -5.62 5.85 -0.40
N ASP A 54 -6.55 6.81 -0.43
CA ASP A 54 -7.86 6.67 0.22
C ASP A 54 -9.00 7.29 -0.61
N TYR A 55 -8.75 7.65 -1.85
CA TYR A 55 -9.70 8.32 -2.71
C TYR A 55 -10.56 7.32 -3.50
N PRO A 56 -11.87 7.57 -3.65
CA PRO A 56 -12.75 6.71 -4.45
C PRO A 56 -12.34 6.72 -5.93
N VAL A 57 -12.90 5.79 -6.69
CA VAL A 57 -12.71 5.78 -8.15
C VAL A 57 -13.29 7.04 -8.74
N ASP A 58 -12.42 7.80 -9.40
CA ASP A 58 -12.79 8.98 -10.19
C ASP A 58 -12.32 8.80 -11.63
N HIS A 59 -13.25 8.45 -12.50
CA HIS A 59 -12.98 8.30 -13.93
C HIS A 59 -13.96 9.14 -14.75
N HIS A 60 -13.51 9.58 -15.92
CA HIS A 60 -14.25 10.45 -16.81
C HIS A 60 -14.46 9.77 -18.16
N HIS A 61 -15.71 9.74 -18.62
CA HIS A 61 -16.12 9.19 -19.91
C HIS A 61 -16.81 10.23 -20.81
N ASP A 62 -16.56 11.50 -20.56
CA ASP A 62 -17.25 12.61 -21.20
C ASP A 62 -17.13 12.61 -22.72
N CYS A 63 -16.05 12.04 -23.26
CA CYS A 63 -15.85 11.89 -24.70
C CYS A 63 -16.67 10.74 -25.33
N ARG A 64 -17.35 9.93 -24.53
CA ARG A 64 -18.12 8.76 -24.96
C ARG A 64 -19.44 8.65 -24.18
N PRO A 65 -20.38 9.54 -24.41
CA PRO A 65 -21.64 9.61 -23.64
C PRO A 65 -22.50 8.35 -23.73
N GLN A 66 -22.28 7.50 -24.74
CA GLN A 66 -22.94 6.21 -24.89
C GLN A 66 -22.40 5.12 -23.96
N ILE A 67 -21.27 5.34 -23.32
CA ILE A 67 -20.77 4.45 -22.28
C ILE A 67 -21.46 4.82 -20.97
N GLY A 68 -22.39 3.98 -20.50
CA GLY A 68 -23.07 4.16 -19.22
C GLY A 68 -22.11 4.15 -18.03
N LYS A 69 -22.63 4.49 -16.85
CA LYS A 69 -21.85 4.36 -15.59
C LYS A 69 -21.37 2.92 -15.42
N ILE A 70 -20.08 2.76 -15.20
CA ILE A 70 -19.50 1.48 -14.84
C ILE A 70 -19.79 1.24 -13.34
N PRO A 71 -20.55 0.20 -12.99
CA PRO A 71 -20.74 -0.15 -11.59
C PRO A 71 -19.42 -0.71 -11.02
N PHE A 72 -19.03 -0.24 -9.86
CA PHE A 72 -17.87 -0.77 -9.15
C PHE A 72 -18.13 -0.75 -7.63
N PRO A 73 -17.50 -1.68 -6.88
CA PRO A 73 -17.64 -1.71 -5.44
C PRO A 73 -16.97 -0.49 -4.79
N PRO A 74 -17.30 -0.15 -3.55
CA PRO A 74 -16.58 0.84 -2.78
C PRO A 74 -15.08 0.52 -2.73
N VAL A 75 -14.25 1.54 -2.88
CA VAL A 75 -12.79 1.40 -2.81
C VAL A 75 -12.36 1.83 -1.41
N PRO A 76 -11.88 0.91 -0.56
CA PRO A 76 -11.29 1.27 0.73
C PRO A 76 -9.96 2.01 0.56
N SER A 77 -9.43 2.58 1.63
CA SER A 77 -8.03 3.03 1.64
C SER A 77 -7.11 1.85 1.29
N PHE A 78 -6.07 2.10 0.53
CA PHE A 78 -5.25 1.04 -0.06
C PHE A 78 -3.76 1.34 -0.01
N SER A 79 -2.95 0.29 -0.14
CA SER A 79 -1.51 0.39 -0.37
C SER A 79 -1.23 0.23 -1.86
N VAL A 80 -0.30 1.01 -2.38
CA VAL A 80 0.23 0.89 -3.75
C VAL A 80 1.43 -0.06 -3.72
N PRO A 81 1.43 -1.17 -4.47
CA PRO A 81 2.51 -2.16 -4.41
C PRO A 81 3.75 -1.69 -5.17
N MET A 82 4.95 -2.07 -4.71
CA MET A 82 6.24 -1.72 -5.33
C MET A 82 6.30 -2.05 -6.82
N GLY A 83 5.77 -3.20 -7.23
CA GLY A 83 5.88 -3.70 -8.61
C GLY A 83 5.16 -2.85 -9.66
N VAL A 84 4.29 -1.91 -9.27
CA VAL A 84 3.65 -0.98 -10.22
C VAL A 84 4.62 0.06 -10.79
N MET A 85 5.76 0.27 -10.12
CA MET A 85 6.79 1.23 -10.53
C MET A 85 7.88 0.60 -11.40
N ILE A 86 7.94 -0.73 -11.49
CA ILE A 86 9.02 -1.48 -12.12
C ILE A 86 8.53 -2.01 -13.47
N PRO A 87 9.18 -1.63 -14.60
CA PRO A 87 8.83 -2.15 -15.93
C PRO A 87 8.96 -3.66 -16.02
N ALA A 88 8.05 -4.31 -16.76
CA ALA A 88 8.13 -5.75 -17.00
C ALA A 88 9.33 -6.14 -17.88
N GLY A 89 9.66 -5.31 -18.88
CA GLY A 89 10.66 -5.62 -19.92
C GLY A 89 11.88 -4.70 -19.95
N THR A 90 12.09 -3.88 -18.93
CA THR A 90 13.23 -2.95 -18.89
C THR A 90 13.85 -2.95 -17.50
N ASP A 91 15.15 -3.14 -17.43
CA ASP A 91 15.93 -3.00 -16.19
C ASP A 91 16.35 -1.53 -16.00
N ASN A 92 16.91 -1.18 -14.86
CA ASN A 92 17.42 0.16 -14.55
C ASN A 92 16.46 1.33 -14.77
N LEU A 93 15.15 1.09 -14.70
CA LEU A 93 14.12 2.11 -14.82
C LEU A 93 13.11 1.97 -13.70
N VAL A 94 12.77 3.08 -13.08
CA VAL A 94 11.66 3.20 -12.11
C VAL A 94 10.71 4.27 -12.63
N VAL A 95 9.41 3.98 -12.63
CA VAL A 95 8.36 4.90 -13.09
C VAL A 95 7.49 5.29 -11.90
N SER A 96 7.20 6.56 -11.77
CA SER A 96 6.33 7.11 -10.73
C SER A 96 5.20 7.95 -11.32
N ASP A 97 4.51 8.72 -10.47
CA ASP A 97 3.42 9.60 -10.83
C ASP A 97 2.22 8.83 -11.42
N LYS A 98 1.50 9.44 -12.33
CA LYS A 98 0.28 8.91 -12.98
C LYS A 98 0.58 7.83 -14.02
N ALA A 99 1.85 7.61 -14.32
CA ALA A 99 2.32 6.63 -15.30
C ALA A 99 2.57 5.23 -14.74
N ILE A 100 2.39 5.00 -13.45
CA ILE A 100 2.55 3.68 -12.82
C ILE A 100 1.58 2.64 -13.41
N SER A 101 1.90 1.35 -13.21
CA SER A 101 1.14 0.24 -13.78
C SER A 101 -0.15 -0.03 -12.98
N VAL A 102 -1.22 0.63 -13.36
CA VAL A 102 -2.54 0.49 -12.75
C VAL A 102 -3.64 0.37 -13.81
N SER A 103 -4.80 -0.18 -13.44
CA SER A 103 -5.98 -0.16 -14.31
C SER A 103 -6.52 1.27 -14.47
N ASN A 104 -7.35 1.50 -15.49
CA ASN A 104 -7.97 2.80 -15.71
C ASN A 104 -8.79 3.26 -14.48
N LEU A 105 -9.56 2.36 -13.86
CA LEU A 105 -10.37 2.68 -12.70
C LEU A 105 -9.50 3.09 -11.50
N ILE A 106 -8.46 2.31 -11.21
CA ILE A 106 -7.54 2.61 -10.09
C ILE A 106 -6.69 3.85 -10.35
N ASN A 107 -6.40 4.17 -11.61
CA ASN A 107 -5.75 5.45 -11.92
C ASN A 107 -6.55 6.65 -11.41
N GLY A 108 -7.88 6.57 -11.43
CA GLY A 108 -8.74 7.59 -10.83
C GLY A 108 -8.44 7.86 -9.35
N SER A 109 -8.04 6.84 -8.61
CA SER A 109 -7.70 6.93 -7.19
C SER A 109 -6.21 7.21 -6.93
N THR A 110 -5.30 6.71 -7.79
CA THR A 110 -3.85 6.84 -7.59
C THR A 110 -3.25 8.13 -8.15
N ARG A 111 -3.94 8.81 -9.07
CA ARG A 111 -3.45 10.05 -9.69
C ARG A 111 -3.54 11.29 -8.80
N LEU A 112 -4.07 11.16 -7.59
CA LEU A 112 -4.20 12.25 -6.62
C LEU A 112 -2.81 12.65 -6.11
N GLN A 113 -2.63 13.96 -5.91
CA GLN A 113 -1.32 14.51 -5.54
C GLN A 113 -0.68 13.84 -4.31
N PRO A 114 -1.38 13.52 -3.21
CA PRO A 114 -0.76 12.83 -2.09
C PRO A 114 -0.17 11.47 -2.48
N VAL A 115 -0.89 10.68 -3.27
CA VAL A 115 -0.42 9.37 -3.74
C VAL A 115 0.78 9.53 -4.68
N VAL A 116 0.73 10.52 -5.57
CA VAL A 116 1.81 10.84 -6.52
C VAL A 116 3.08 11.22 -5.79
N LEU A 117 2.99 12.06 -4.76
CA LEU A 117 4.14 12.48 -3.94
C LEU A 117 4.75 11.29 -3.19
N LEU A 118 3.94 10.49 -2.52
CA LEU A 118 4.41 9.29 -1.81
C LEU A 118 5.03 8.26 -2.77
N THR A 119 4.43 8.07 -3.95
CA THR A 119 4.98 7.17 -4.97
C THR A 119 6.29 7.71 -5.54
N GLY A 120 6.42 9.04 -5.68
CA GLY A 120 7.67 9.72 -6.07
C GLY A 120 8.78 9.51 -5.03
N GLN A 121 8.46 9.64 -3.74
CA GLN A 121 9.39 9.33 -2.64
C GLN A 121 9.85 7.87 -2.70
N ALA A 122 8.92 6.94 -2.90
CA ALA A 122 9.23 5.52 -3.01
C ALA A 122 10.11 5.22 -4.23
N ALA A 123 9.83 5.84 -5.39
CA ALA A 123 10.62 5.67 -6.61
C ALA A 123 12.05 6.17 -6.45
N GLY A 124 12.23 7.37 -5.86
CA GLY A 124 13.56 7.91 -5.57
C GLY A 124 14.33 7.04 -4.59
N THR A 125 13.69 6.57 -3.52
CA THR A 125 14.29 5.67 -2.53
C THR A 125 14.69 4.33 -3.15
N LEU A 126 13.82 3.73 -3.98
CA LEU A 126 14.11 2.48 -4.69
C LEU A 126 15.31 2.63 -5.63
N ALA A 127 15.34 3.70 -6.42
CA ALA A 127 16.44 3.98 -7.34
C ALA A 127 17.76 4.18 -6.60
N ALA A 128 17.75 4.91 -5.47
CA ALA A 128 18.92 5.12 -4.64
C ALA A 128 19.47 3.82 -4.03
N ILE A 129 18.59 2.95 -3.53
CA ILE A 129 18.99 1.63 -3.01
C ILE A 129 19.59 0.79 -4.13
N ALA A 130 18.92 0.67 -5.27
CA ALA A 130 19.38 -0.14 -6.40
C ALA A 130 20.76 0.32 -6.90
N ALA A 131 20.94 1.63 -7.07
CA ALA A 131 22.24 2.20 -7.47
C ALA A 131 23.33 1.99 -6.43
N GLY A 132 23.01 2.17 -5.15
CA GLY A 132 23.96 2.00 -4.05
C GLY A 132 24.39 0.55 -3.81
N GLU A 133 23.51 -0.39 -4.07
CA GLU A 133 23.75 -1.84 -3.92
C GLU A 133 24.23 -2.50 -5.23
N GLY A 134 24.29 -1.75 -6.34
CA GLY A 134 24.74 -2.25 -7.66
C GLY A 134 23.81 -3.30 -8.26
N CYS A 135 22.50 -3.22 -7.97
CA CYS A 135 21.48 -4.14 -8.45
C CYS A 135 20.39 -3.41 -9.25
N THR A 136 19.51 -4.16 -9.89
CA THR A 136 18.36 -3.57 -10.57
C THR A 136 17.24 -3.26 -9.57
N PRO A 137 16.33 -2.29 -9.85
CA PRO A 137 15.17 -2.03 -8.98
C PRO A 137 14.32 -3.25 -8.67
N ARG A 138 14.28 -4.23 -9.57
CA ARG A 138 13.55 -5.49 -9.41
C ARG A 138 14.15 -6.42 -8.36
N GLU A 139 15.46 -6.36 -8.20
CA GLU A 139 16.21 -7.21 -7.26
C GLU A 139 16.19 -6.65 -5.83
N VAL A 140 15.82 -5.39 -5.65
CA VAL A 140 15.71 -4.80 -4.29
C VAL A 140 14.60 -5.52 -3.51
N PRO A 141 14.91 -6.12 -2.36
CA PRO A 141 13.90 -6.74 -1.52
C PRO A 141 12.88 -5.69 -1.04
N VAL A 142 11.59 -5.98 -1.16
CA VAL A 142 10.54 -5.01 -0.77
C VAL A 142 10.68 -4.55 0.68
N ARG A 143 11.07 -5.42 1.60
CA ARG A 143 11.26 -5.07 3.01
C ARG A 143 12.41 -4.10 3.23
N ARG A 144 13.44 -4.15 2.37
CA ARG A 144 14.54 -3.18 2.36
C ARG A 144 14.03 -1.79 1.99
N LEU A 145 13.21 -1.69 0.93
CA LEU A 145 12.57 -0.44 0.53
C LEU A 145 11.62 0.08 1.61
N GLN A 146 10.74 -0.79 2.14
CA GLN A 146 9.81 -0.40 3.19
C GLN A 146 10.52 0.11 4.45
N ALA A 147 11.62 -0.53 4.85
CA ALA A 147 12.41 -0.05 5.99
C ALA A 147 13.00 1.35 5.75
N ALA A 148 13.50 1.62 4.53
CA ALA A 148 14.02 2.92 4.17
C ALA A 148 12.94 4.01 4.11
N LEU A 149 11.72 3.65 3.64
CA LEU A 149 10.57 4.55 3.61
C LEU A 149 10.08 4.88 5.03
N LEU A 150 9.98 3.87 5.90
CA LEU A 150 9.57 4.07 7.30
C LEU A 150 10.58 4.92 8.09
N ALA A 151 11.88 4.82 7.77
CA ALA A 151 12.90 5.71 8.35
C ALA A 151 12.75 7.17 7.89
N GLN A 152 11.88 7.45 6.92
CA GLN A 152 11.51 8.78 6.42
C GLN A 152 10.06 9.13 6.76
N ASP A 153 9.48 8.48 7.76
CA ASP A 153 8.10 8.65 8.22
C ASP A 153 7.02 8.44 7.13
N ALA A 154 7.34 7.66 6.09
CA ALA A 154 6.41 7.36 5.00
C ALA A 154 5.40 6.30 5.42
N TYR A 155 4.16 6.43 4.94
CA TYR A 155 3.13 5.41 5.08
C TYR A 155 3.29 4.31 4.02
N ILE A 156 3.32 3.05 4.45
CA ILE A 156 3.25 1.86 3.58
C ILE A 156 1.92 1.10 3.72
N ALA A 157 1.20 1.36 4.81
CA ALA A 157 -0.16 0.90 5.07
C ALA A 157 -1.04 2.09 5.46
N PRO A 158 -2.32 2.15 5.02
CA PRO A 158 -3.16 3.35 5.14
C PRO A 158 -3.82 3.46 6.53
N LEU A 159 -3.02 3.53 7.59
CA LEU A 159 -3.49 3.61 8.98
C LEU A 159 -3.90 5.05 9.33
N TYR A 160 -5.14 5.26 9.72
CA TYR A 160 -5.65 6.57 10.10
C TYR A 160 -5.30 6.91 11.56
N ASP A 161 -5.33 5.93 12.43
CA ASP A 161 -5.14 6.04 13.89
C ASP A 161 -3.68 5.91 14.36
N VAL A 162 -2.75 5.66 13.44
CA VAL A 162 -1.31 5.57 13.72
C VAL A 162 -0.59 6.69 12.97
N LYS A 163 0.01 7.62 13.69
CA LYS A 163 0.64 8.83 13.14
C LYS A 163 2.16 8.73 13.16
N PRO A 164 2.89 9.50 12.32
CA PRO A 164 4.35 9.46 12.28
C PRO A 164 5.04 9.86 13.60
N ASP A 165 4.38 10.63 14.46
CA ASP A 165 4.87 11.00 15.79
C ASP A 165 4.60 9.93 16.88
N ASP A 166 3.90 8.85 16.53
CA ASP A 166 3.73 7.70 17.40
C ASP A 166 5.07 6.94 17.49
N PRO A 167 5.58 6.65 18.70
CA PRO A 167 6.83 5.92 18.87
C PRO A 167 6.81 4.52 18.22
N ASP A 168 5.64 3.93 18.09
CA ASP A 168 5.43 2.61 17.49
C ASP A 168 5.05 2.65 16.00
N PHE A 169 5.02 3.85 15.38
CA PHE A 169 4.59 4.03 13.99
C PHE A 169 5.23 3.03 13.03
N ALA A 170 6.55 2.97 12.99
CA ALA A 170 7.27 2.11 12.04
C ALA A 170 6.98 0.61 12.28
N MET A 171 6.82 0.21 13.54
CA MET A 171 6.48 -1.17 13.91
C MET A 171 5.05 -1.51 13.47
N LEU A 172 4.08 -0.66 13.79
CA LEU A 172 2.67 -0.85 13.45
C LEU A 172 2.45 -0.86 11.94
N GLN A 173 3.13 0.01 11.19
CA GLN A 173 3.13 -0.01 9.73
C GLN A 173 3.65 -1.34 9.15
N ARG A 174 4.73 -1.88 9.71
CA ARG A 174 5.28 -3.20 9.29
C ARG A 174 4.31 -4.32 9.59
N ILE A 175 3.72 -4.36 10.78
CA ILE A 175 2.74 -5.37 11.17
C ILE A 175 1.53 -5.31 10.23
N ALA A 176 0.97 -4.13 10.00
CA ALA A 176 -0.16 -3.93 9.10
C ALA A 176 0.16 -4.40 7.66
N ALA A 177 1.37 -4.13 7.17
CA ALA A 177 1.82 -4.58 5.84
C ALA A 177 1.98 -6.10 5.73
N THR A 178 2.05 -6.86 6.83
CA THR A 178 2.01 -8.34 6.76
C THR A 178 0.61 -8.87 6.48
N GLY A 179 -0.43 -8.17 6.93
CA GLY A 179 -1.82 -8.62 6.93
C GLY A 179 -2.15 -9.67 7.99
N ILE A 180 -1.20 -10.00 8.89
CA ILE A 180 -1.44 -10.90 10.03
C ILE A 180 -2.49 -10.27 10.96
N LEU A 181 -2.36 -8.97 11.20
CA LEU A 181 -3.40 -8.17 11.83
C LEU A 181 -4.08 -7.32 10.76
N ARG A 182 -5.37 -7.56 10.56
CA ARG A 182 -6.14 -6.91 9.48
C ARG A 182 -6.64 -5.54 9.93
N MET A 183 -6.50 -4.58 9.05
CA MET A 183 -7.06 -3.24 9.20
C MET A 183 -8.55 -3.24 8.89
N THR A 184 -9.30 -2.35 9.52
CA THR A 184 -10.73 -2.12 9.27
C THR A 184 -10.93 -0.79 8.55
N GLY A 185 -11.48 -0.82 7.35
CA GLY A 185 -11.84 0.38 6.59
C GLY A 185 -13.27 0.80 6.87
N GLU A 186 -13.48 2.08 7.11
CA GLU A 186 -14.78 2.69 7.33
C GLU A 186 -14.99 3.83 6.33
N PRO A 187 -16.14 3.90 5.64
CA PRO A 187 -16.47 5.03 4.78
C PRO A 187 -16.49 6.34 5.55
N PHE A 188 -15.86 7.38 5.01
CA PHE A 188 -15.86 8.70 5.60
C PHE A 188 -15.91 9.77 4.50
N GLN A 189 -17.06 10.41 4.32
CA GLN A 189 -17.30 11.41 3.28
C GLN A 189 -16.94 10.86 1.88
N TRP A 190 -15.92 11.42 1.24
CA TRP A 190 -15.44 11.06 -0.10
C TRP A 190 -14.29 10.05 -0.06
N ALA A 191 -13.80 9.72 1.13
CA ALA A 191 -12.63 8.90 1.36
C ALA A 191 -12.98 7.75 2.31
N ASN A 192 -11.97 7.12 2.87
CA ASN A 192 -12.12 6.10 3.89
C ASN A 192 -11.14 6.37 5.02
N ARG A 193 -11.53 5.99 6.21
CA ARG A 193 -10.64 5.88 7.35
C ARG A 193 -10.35 4.41 7.58
N THR A 194 -9.09 4.04 7.54
CA THR A 194 -8.67 2.67 7.84
C THR A 194 -8.02 2.64 9.20
N TRP A 195 -8.62 1.85 10.09
CA TRP A 195 -8.24 1.75 11.49
C TRP A 195 -7.45 0.47 11.73
N PHE A 196 -6.43 0.58 12.54
CA PHE A 196 -5.66 -0.56 13.03
C PHE A 196 -6.10 -0.98 14.44
N TYR A 197 -6.51 -0.02 15.25
CA TYR A 197 -6.89 -0.18 16.66
C TYR A 197 -5.76 -0.82 17.48
N PRO A 198 -4.58 -0.18 17.61
CA PRO A 198 -3.41 -0.79 18.23
C PRO A 198 -3.64 -1.22 19.67
N GLU A 199 -4.55 -0.55 20.38
CA GLU A 199 -4.94 -0.87 21.77
C GLU A 199 -6.01 -1.97 21.88
N ARG A 200 -6.54 -2.45 20.76
CA ARG A 200 -7.59 -3.47 20.78
C ARG A 200 -7.00 -4.85 21.05
N GLY A 201 -7.49 -5.49 22.13
CA GLY A 201 -7.21 -6.92 22.34
C GLY A 201 -7.77 -7.77 21.20
N ILE A 202 -7.01 -8.78 20.79
CA ILE A 202 -7.41 -9.76 19.77
C ILE A 202 -7.41 -11.16 20.36
N SER A 203 -8.17 -12.07 19.75
CA SER A 203 -8.20 -13.48 20.15
C SER A 203 -7.09 -14.30 19.51
N VAL A 204 -6.80 -15.45 20.11
CA VAL A 204 -5.92 -16.47 19.52
C VAL A 204 -6.43 -16.87 18.13
N GLY A 205 -7.75 -17.03 17.98
CA GLY A 205 -8.37 -17.36 16.70
C GLY A 205 -8.20 -16.29 15.64
N GLU A 206 -8.36 -15.01 15.98
CA GLU A 206 -8.15 -13.90 15.05
C GLU A 206 -6.69 -13.86 14.57
N PHE A 207 -5.75 -13.97 15.48
CA PHE A 207 -4.33 -13.99 15.17
C PHE A 207 -3.92 -15.22 14.33
N SER A 208 -4.44 -16.41 14.66
CA SER A 208 -4.12 -17.65 13.93
C SER A 208 -4.57 -17.59 12.47
N ARG A 209 -5.75 -17.04 12.19
CA ARG A 209 -6.24 -16.87 10.82
C ARG A 209 -5.34 -15.96 10.00
N GLY A 210 -4.99 -14.79 10.53
CA GLY A 210 -4.09 -13.88 9.83
C GLY A 210 -2.69 -14.45 9.64
N LEU A 211 -2.20 -15.19 10.63
CA LEU A 211 -0.89 -15.85 10.55
C LEU A 211 -0.90 -17.02 9.55
N HIS A 212 -1.99 -17.78 9.46
CA HIS A 212 -2.17 -18.83 8.45
C HIS A 212 -2.12 -18.25 7.02
N ASP A 213 -2.78 -17.11 6.77
CA ASP A 213 -2.74 -16.44 5.47
C ASP A 213 -1.31 -16.01 5.08
N TYR A 214 -0.45 -15.76 6.06
CA TYR A 214 0.94 -15.40 5.87
C TYR A 214 1.87 -16.61 5.81
N ALA A 215 1.63 -17.61 6.66
CA ALA A 215 2.41 -18.83 6.85
C ALA A 215 1.46 -20.04 6.93
N PRO A 216 1.09 -20.66 5.80
CA PRO A 216 0.05 -21.71 5.73
C PRO A 216 0.33 -22.96 6.56
N GLN A 217 1.56 -23.16 7.04
CA GLN A 217 1.92 -24.23 7.96
C GLN A 217 1.38 -24.04 9.39
N VAL A 218 0.87 -22.85 9.72
CA VAL A 218 0.20 -22.59 11.00
C VAL A 218 -1.27 -22.97 10.90
N GLU A 219 -1.74 -23.81 11.78
CA GLU A 219 -3.14 -24.22 11.83
C GLU A 219 -4.04 -23.07 12.31
N VAL A 220 -5.21 -22.94 11.66
CA VAL A 220 -6.24 -22.00 12.09
C VAL A 220 -6.91 -22.54 13.36
N SER A 221 -7.09 -21.68 14.34
CA SER A 221 -7.81 -21.94 15.58
C SER A 221 -9.05 -21.05 15.67
N ASP A 222 -10.12 -21.57 16.25
CA ASP A 222 -11.32 -20.77 16.59
C ASP A 222 -11.36 -20.38 18.08
N ASP A 223 -10.21 -20.48 18.78
CA ASP A 223 -10.10 -20.15 20.20
C ASP A 223 -10.40 -18.66 20.46
N PRO A 224 -11.46 -18.34 21.21
CA PRO A 224 -11.82 -16.98 21.54
C PRO A 224 -10.96 -16.37 22.66
N ALA A 225 -10.08 -17.14 23.28
CA ALA A 225 -9.23 -16.64 24.36
C ALA A 225 -8.39 -15.44 23.92
N PRO A 226 -8.18 -14.44 24.79
CA PRO A 226 -7.31 -13.32 24.49
C PRO A 226 -5.90 -13.77 24.10
N LEU A 227 -5.35 -13.17 23.04
CA LEU A 227 -3.97 -13.43 22.64
C LEU A 227 -3.02 -12.88 23.71
N THR A 228 -2.09 -13.72 24.15
CA THR A 228 -0.99 -13.33 25.05
C THR A 228 0.32 -13.28 24.27
N ALA A 229 1.31 -12.57 24.80
CA ALA A 229 2.66 -12.57 24.21
C ALA A 229 3.24 -13.99 24.08
N SER A 230 2.99 -14.84 25.08
CA SER A 230 3.44 -16.24 25.07
C SER A 230 2.78 -17.06 23.97
N SER A 231 1.45 -16.96 23.81
CA SER A 231 0.72 -17.69 22.75
C SER A 231 1.10 -17.17 21.36
N ALA A 232 1.24 -15.84 21.19
CA ALA A 232 1.72 -15.25 19.95
C ALA A 232 3.12 -15.74 19.57
N ALA A 233 4.06 -15.73 20.53
CA ALA A 233 5.42 -16.20 20.33
C ALA A 233 5.47 -17.70 19.94
N ALA A 234 4.65 -18.54 20.57
CA ALA A 234 4.54 -19.95 20.22
C ALA A 234 4.06 -20.17 18.77
N MET A 235 3.05 -19.40 18.34
CA MET A 235 2.51 -19.48 16.99
C MET A 235 3.51 -18.93 15.94
N LEU A 236 4.20 -17.83 16.25
CA LEU A 236 5.25 -17.28 15.37
C LEU A 236 6.40 -18.26 15.17
N ARG A 237 6.83 -18.98 16.22
CA ARG A 237 7.84 -20.05 16.08
C ARG A 237 7.36 -21.16 15.15
N LYS A 238 6.08 -21.58 15.23
CA LYS A 238 5.49 -22.53 14.28
C LYS A 238 5.49 -22.01 12.85
N ALA A 239 5.34 -20.69 12.68
CA ALA A 239 5.46 -20.02 11.39
C ALA A 239 6.90 -19.95 10.85
N GLY A 240 7.90 -20.36 11.65
CA GLY A 240 9.31 -20.29 11.28
C GLY A 240 10.00 -18.97 11.64
N ALA A 241 9.32 -18.10 12.40
CA ALA A 241 9.94 -16.85 12.86
C ALA A 241 10.95 -17.12 14.00
N ALA A 242 12.09 -16.42 13.96
CA ALA A 242 13.01 -16.36 15.08
C ALA A 242 12.40 -15.44 16.16
N VAL A 243 11.95 -16.04 17.26
CA VAL A 243 11.36 -15.31 18.39
C VAL A 243 12.28 -15.46 19.59
N ALA A 244 12.74 -14.35 20.14
CA ALA A 244 13.55 -14.36 21.37
C ALA A 244 12.80 -15.03 22.54
N ALA A 245 13.54 -15.51 23.54
CA ALA A 245 12.96 -16.26 24.65
C ALA A 245 12.00 -15.42 25.51
N ASP A 246 12.22 -14.12 25.57
CA ASP A 246 11.40 -13.13 26.28
C ASP A 246 10.27 -12.50 25.44
N GLY A 247 10.18 -12.87 24.17
CA GLY A 247 9.14 -12.35 23.25
C GLY A 247 9.39 -10.96 22.68
N THR A 248 10.52 -10.31 22.98
CA THR A 248 10.76 -8.90 22.64
C THR A 248 11.44 -8.66 21.29
N GLU A 249 12.06 -9.64 20.63
CA GLU A 249 12.85 -9.44 19.39
C GLU A 249 12.33 -10.21 18.16
N ALA A 250 11.04 -10.27 17.93
CA ALA A 250 10.51 -11.20 16.92
C ALA A 250 10.30 -10.63 15.50
N LEU A 251 10.60 -9.38 15.18
CA LEU A 251 10.16 -8.78 13.90
C LEU A 251 11.25 -8.03 13.11
N THR A 252 12.50 -8.40 13.18
CA THR A 252 13.61 -7.73 12.47
C THR A 252 14.11 -8.42 11.19
N ARG A 253 13.39 -9.40 10.62
CA ARG A 253 13.76 -9.98 9.32
C ARG A 253 12.60 -10.00 8.34
#